data_a6d0a185571628bb77de733a88d6be08
#
_entry.id   a6d0a185571628bb77de733a88d6be08
#
_cell.length_a   1.000
_cell.length_b   1.000
_cell.length_c   1.000
_cell.angle_alpha   90.00
_cell.angle_beta   90.00
_cell.angle_gamma   90.00
#
_symmetry.space_group_name_H-M   'P 1'
#
loop_
_entity.id
_entity.type
_entity.pdbx_description
1 polymer ?
#
loop_
_entity_poly.entity_id
_entity_poly.type
_entity_poly.pdbx_seq_one_letter_code
_entity_poly.pdbx_strand_id
1 'polypeptide(L)'
;MSVLYHNGQAVTGKHGPETHSGDRRFAAIPSIGRRMGALSLASVALLPTLVLASCGGNTRSVASDATQIDGFRAGVVADEPRAALIGRTAIAAGGNAADGVVAAYFAMSVTLPSAAGLGGGGICIAHDADKKTTDVIDFLPRAAAGGAVAVPGNVRGMAALNARYGKLPLAQLVGPAEGLATQGVPISKALARDLTQYSQLLTDDPSLQATFHKLDGTPMAEGENMRPVDLAATLGQIRAQGVNIFYSGLLGQKLVEGAQAIGAPLTIDDLRNYKVQIYPPVDVPFTDISLYVAPPPASGGVMTAQAVSLLTGADHSPAGQQAIAREIMAARGAWMQPDGLSQQQPLDLIGAEKVKALASQSSVALPQENTSAASVVAVDSDGVAVACTFTMNAPFGAARVAQGTGILLAPAPNDQGVGFSTLSPVMVASKFNGQVYFMAGASGGAPGALAEGLILDAVMRRAMPLDQAMQLPRAYADGSQQIDEGQGVRIGRVNAIFCSEATPSDPDSCQLRNDYRGYGLASILGQE
;
A
#
# COMPACT_ATOMS: atom_id res chain seq x y z
N MET A 1 6.99 35.12 -23.38
CA MET A 1 7.96 36.07 -22.78
C MET A 1 9.11 35.22 -22.25
N SER A 2 10.22 35.22 -23.01
CA SER A 2 11.39 34.35 -22.77
C SER A 2 12.26 34.96 -21.70
N VAL A 3 12.75 34.14 -20.77
CA VAL A 3 13.86 34.53 -19.89
C VAL A 3 14.96 33.47 -20.03
N LEU A 4 16.07 33.94 -20.60
CA LEU A 4 17.32 33.25 -20.82
C LEU A 4 18.09 33.08 -19.50
N TYR A 5 18.64 31.90 -19.25
CA TYR A 5 19.68 31.69 -18.23
C TYR A 5 21.08 31.78 -18.85
N HIS A 6 21.89 32.61 -18.24
CA HIS A 6 23.30 32.85 -18.62
C HIS A 6 24.23 31.91 -17.83
N ASN A 7 25.21 31.38 -18.54
CA ASN A 7 26.36 30.62 -18.04
C ASN A 7 27.28 31.49 -17.14
N GLY A 8 27.77 30.91 -16.05
CA GLY A 8 28.83 31.43 -15.20
C GLY A 8 29.93 30.39 -14.97
N GLN A 9 31.12 30.73 -15.40
CA GLN A 9 32.34 29.94 -15.52
C GLN A 9 32.93 29.47 -14.18
N ALA A 10 33.66 28.36 -14.27
CA ALA A 10 34.55 27.80 -13.26
C ALA A 10 35.80 28.68 -13.03
N VAL A 11 36.22 28.75 -11.78
CA VAL A 11 37.57 29.23 -11.39
C VAL A 11 38.27 28.11 -10.63
N THR A 12 39.37 27.67 -11.21
CA THR A 12 40.35 26.74 -10.64
C THR A 12 41.31 27.44 -9.71
N GLY A 13 41.54 26.94 -8.52
CA GLY A 13 42.62 27.32 -7.62
C GLY A 13 43.31 26.10 -7.04
N LYS A 14 44.52 25.82 -7.53
CA LYS A 14 45.46 24.84 -6.97
C LYS A 14 46.20 25.50 -5.78
N HIS A 15 46.35 24.80 -4.69
CA HIS A 15 47.57 24.77 -3.87
C HIS A 15 47.67 23.44 -3.12
N GLY A 16 48.80 22.82 -3.27
CA GLY A 16 49.24 21.58 -2.63
C GLY A 16 50.07 21.87 -1.36
N PRO A 17 50.85 20.88 -0.89
CA PRO A 17 50.64 20.34 0.45
C PRO A 17 51.74 20.77 1.44
N GLU A 18 51.44 20.72 2.73
CA GLU A 18 52.49 20.71 3.76
C GLU A 18 52.28 19.58 4.78
N THR A 19 53.30 18.78 4.89
CA THR A 19 53.59 17.73 5.81
C THR A 19 53.96 18.28 7.17
N HIS A 20 53.45 17.71 8.28
CA HIS A 20 54.21 17.63 9.53
C HIS A 20 53.94 16.32 10.24
N SER A 21 55.09 15.59 10.35
CA SER A 21 55.33 14.43 11.18
C SER A 21 55.40 14.80 12.67
N GLY A 22 54.97 13.93 13.52
CA GLY A 22 55.12 14.04 14.97
C GLY A 22 54.95 12.68 15.65
N ASP A 23 56.02 11.91 15.58
CA ASP A 23 56.28 10.74 16.39
C ASP A 23 56.25 11.07 17.90
N ARG A 24 55.60 10.25 18.71
CA ARG A 24 56.05 9.92 20.08
C ARG A 24 55.60 8.53 20.51
N ARG A 25 56.63 7.69 20.60
CA ARG A 25 56.64 6.37 21.28
C ARG A 25 56.72 6.57 22.82
N PHE A 26 56.57 5.45 23.47
CA PHE A 26 56.90 5.01 24.82
C PHE A 26 55.66 4.64 25.67
N ALA A 27 55.57 3.56 26.40
CA ALA A 27 56.56 2.51 26.78
C ALA A 27 55.76 1.27 27.25
N ALA A 28 56.37 0.12 27.08
CA ALA A 28 55.97 -1.16 27.67
C ALA A 28 56.76 -1.43 28.99
N ILE A 29 56.28 -2.50 29.71
CA ILE A 29 57.05 -3.36 30.65
C ILE A 29 56.71 -3.13 32.15
N PRO A 30 56.80 -4.17 33.04
CA PRO A 30 56.90 -5.61 32.87
C PRO A 30 56.07 -6.50 33.84
N SER A 31 56.11 -7.79 33.55
CA SER A 31 55.75 -8.95 34.35
C SER A 31 56.60 -9.13 35.62
N ILE A 32 56.02 -9.66 36.73
CA ILE A 32 56.73 -10.40 37.78
C ILE A 32 55.88 -11.62 38.10
N GLY A 33 56.51 -12.79 37.90
CA GLY A 33 56.06 -14.07 38.38
C GLY A 33 56.71 -14.44 39.70
N ARG A 34 56.15 -15.44 40.44
CA ARG A 34 56.75 -16.43 41.29
C ARG A 34 55.63 -17.28 41.90
N ARG A 35 55.58 -18.50 41.57
CA ARG A 35 56.14 -19.78 42.00
C ARG A 35 55.68 -20.25 43.41
N MET A 36 55.07 -21.46 43.35
CA MET A 36 55.21 -22.65 44.22
C MET A 36 54.55 -22.68 45.59
N GLY A 37 53.83 -23.78 45.76
CA GLY A 37 53.55 -24.42 47.03
C GLY A 37 52.44 -25.47 46.92
N ALA A 38 52.85 -26.73 46.68
CA ALA A 38 51.95 -27.86 46.80
C ALA A 38 51.80 -28.21 48.29
N LEU A 39 50.61 -28.63 48.72
CA LEU A 39 50.38 -29.66 49.70
C LEU A 39 48.94 -30.16 49.68
N SER A 40 48.83 -31.45 49.56
CA SER A 40 47.66 -32.29 49.60
C SER A 40 46.99 -32.31 50.97
N LEU A 41 45.66 -32.36 51.00
CA LEU A 41 44.92 -33.16 51.99
C LEU A 41 43.46 -33.37 51.48
N ALA A 42 43.11 -34.64 51.43
CA ALA A 42 41.84 -35.16 51.10
C ALA A 42 40.77 -34.80 52.17
N SER A 43 39.64 -34.32 51.78
CA SER A 43 38.40 -34.38 52.57
C SER A 43 37.19 -34.50 51.66
N VAL A 44 36.57 -35.66 51.77
CA VAL A 44 35.30 -36.02 51.16
C VAL A 44 34.24 -35.16 51.79
N ALA A 45 33.56 -34.34 50.96
CA ALA A 45 32.31 -33.69 51.31
C ALA A 45 31.33 -33.82 50.13
N LEU A 46 30.27 -34.56 50.35
CA LEU A 46 29.08 -34.59 49.48
C LEU A 46 28.54 -33.17 49.37
N LEU A 47 28.49 -32.65 48.15
CA LEU A 47 27.68 -31.49 47.82
C LEU A 47 26.66 -31.87 46.74
N PRO A 48 25.40 -31.40 46.87
CA PRO A 48 24.39 -31.68 45.88
C PRO A 48 24.70 -30.88 44.60
N THR A 49 24.70 -31.58 43.47
CA THR A 49 24.77 -30.97 42.14
C THR A 49 23.55 -30.06 41.89
N LEU A 50 23.75 -28.77 42.10
CA LEU A 50 22.86 -27.77 41.51
C LEU A 50 23.04 -27.81 39.99
N VAL A 51 22.04 -28.38 39.31
CA VAL A 51 21.90 -28.25 37.85
C VAL A 51 21.51 -26.79 37.59
N LEU A 52 22.47 -25.94 37.25
CA LEU A 52 22.25 -24.67 36.61
C LEU A 52 21.66 -24.98 35.22
N ALA A 53 20.34 -24.93 35.12
CA ALA A 53 19.66 -24.85 33.84
C ALA A 53 20.14 -23.56 33.17
N SER A 54 21.10 -23.68 32.27
CA SER A 54 21.46 -22.65 31.29
C SER A 54 20.24 -22.39 30.47
N CYS A 55 19.55 -21.24 30.70
CA CYS A 55 18.63 -20.66 29.75
C CYS A 55 19.45 -20.21 28.53
N GLY A 56 19.88 -21.16 27.71
CA GLY A 56 20.25 -20.94 26.35
C GLY A 56 18.95 -20.52 25.62
N GLY A 57 18.74 -19.23 25.46
CA GLY A 57 17.74 -18.72 24.58
C GLY A 57 18.05 -19.22 23.17
N ASN A 58 17.48 -20.38 22.81
CA ASN A 58 17.25 -20.70 21.43
C ASN A 58 16.31 -19.60 20.90
N THR A 59 16.88 -18.61 20.25
CA THR A 59 16.15 -17.87 19.22
C THR A 59 15.82 -18.89 18.12
N ARG A 60 14.82 -19.73 18.40
CA ARG A 60 14.08 -20.33 17.29
C ARG A 60 13.60 -19.14 16.48
N SER A 61 14.18 -18.95 15.30
CA SER A 61 13.44 -18.35 14.22
C SER A 61 12.11 -19.09 14.21
N VAL A 62 11.04 -18.39 14.57
CA VAL A 62 9.69 -18.88 14.34
C VAL A 62 9.58 -18.85 12.81
N ALA A 63 10.02 -19.94 12.17
CA ALA A 63 9.45 -20.34 10.92
C ALA A 63 7.97 -20.40 11.25
N SER A 64 7.20 -19.43 10.75
CA SER A 64 5.76 -19.52 10.83
C SER A 64 5.37 -20.74 10.02
N ASP A 65 5.17 -21.88 10.68
CA ASP A 65 4.31 -22.89 10.11
C ASP A 65 3.10 -22.12 9.58
N ALA A 66 2.74 -22.38 8.34
CA ALA A 66 1.50 -21.91 7.77
C ALA A 66 0.39 -22.61 8.57
N THR A 67 0.13 -22.12 9.77
CA THR A 67 -0.86 -22.70 10.66
C THR A 67 -2.20 -22.46 10.01
N GLN A 68 -2.83 -23.54 9.59
CA GLN A 68 -4.25 -23.63 9.34
C GLN A 68 -4.94 -23.02 10.58
N ILE A 69 -5.81 -22.04 10.34
CA ILE A 69 -6.43 -21.28 11.41
C ILE A 69 -7.77 -21.94 11.69
N ASP A 70 -7.83 -22.80 12.69
CA ASP A 70 -9.05 -23.45 13.09
C ASP A 70 -10.13 -22.40 13.42
N GLY A 71 -11.29 -22.52 12.77
CA GLY A 71 -12.42 -21.66 12.97
C GLY A 71 -12.26 -20.26 12.40
N PHE A 72 -11.59 -20.12 11.26
CA PHE A 72 -11.48 -18.84 10.54
C PHE A 72 -12.85 -18.25 10.23
N ARG A 73 -13.08 -17.01 10.64
CA ARG A 73 -14.31 -16.27 10.37
C ARG A 73 -14.10 -15.12 9.40
N ALA A 74 -12.97 -14.45 9.48
CA ALA A 74 -12.62 -13.36 8.58
C ALA A 74 -11.15 -12.96 8.74
N GLY A 75 -10.64 -12.22 7.75
CA GLY A 75 -9.34 -11.61 7.82
C GLY A 75 -9.25 -10.28 7.10
N VAL A 76 -8.42 -9.39 7.62
CA VAL A 76 -8.14 -8.07 7.05
C VAL A 76 -6.64 -7.85 6.99
N VAL A 77 -6.14 -7.44 5.83
CA VAL A 77 -4.74 -7.04 5.64
C VAL A 77 -4.72 -5.60 5.16
N ALA A 78 -3.94 -4.74 5.80
CA ALA A 78 -3.85 -3.33 5.44
C ALA A 78 -2.41 -2.80 5.57
N ASP A 79 -2.10 -1.75 4.82
CA ASP A 79 -0.79 -1.07 4.85
C ASP A 79 -0.53 -0.32 6.18
N GLU A 80 -1.54 -0.22 7.06
CA GLU A 80 -1.42 0.40 8.37
C GLU A 80 -2.02 -0.50 9.46
N PRO A 81 -1.27 -0.76 10.55
CA PRO A 81 -1.67 -1.77 11.54
C PRO A 81 -2.99 -1.50 12.25
N ARG A 82 -3.26 -0.24 12.64
CA ARG A 82 -4.52 0.10 13.34
C ARG A 82 -5.71 -0.02 12.42
N ALA A 83 -5.53 0.29 11.14
CA ALA A 83 -6.56 0.12 10.12
C ALA A 83 -6.97 -1.34 9.99
N ALA A 84 -6.01 -2.28 9.93
CA ALA A 84 -6.31 -3.71 9.90
C ALA A 84 -7.09 -4.16 11.14
N LEU A 85 -6.70 -3.70 12.34
CA LEU A 85 -7.39 -4.03 13.59
C LEU A 85 -8.81 -3.45 13.64
N ILE A 86 -9.01 -2.22 13.17
CA ILE A 86 -10.34 -1.57 13.11
C ILE A 86 -11.22 -2.29 12.11
N GLY A 87 -10.68 -2.67 10.93
CA GLY A 87 -11.42 -3.47 9.96
C GLY A 87 -11.87 -4.82 10.52
N ARG A 88 -10.96 -5.56 11.19
CA ARG A 88 -11.32 -6.80 11.89
C ARG A 88 -12.40 -6.58 12.95
N THR A 89 -12.30 -5.49 13.72
CA THR A 89 -13.27 -5.18 14.78
C THR A 89 -14.66 -4.88 14.20
N ALA A 90 -14.74 -4.22 13.03
CA ALA A 90 -16.01 -4.00 12.34
C ALA A 90 -16.66 -5.32 11.92
N ILE A 91 -15.86 -6.29 11.43
CA ILE A 91 -16.39 -7.63 11.10
C ILE A 91 -16.84 -8.35 12.37
N ALA A 92 -16.05 -8.31 13.45
CA ALA A 92 -16.41 -8.92 14.73
C ALA A 92 -17.69 -8.32 15.34
N ALA A 93 -18.02 -7.07 15.03
CA ALA A 93 -19.25 -6.39 15.45
C ALA A 93 -20.49 -6.75 14.61
N GLY A 94 -20.41 -7.78 13.77
CA GLY A 94 -21.50 -8.27 12.93
C GLY A 94 -21.47 -7.78 11.49
N GLY A 95 -20.40 -7.11 11.07
CA GLY A 95 -20.12 -6.75 9.69
C GLY A 95 -19.63 -7.95 8.86
N ASN A 96 -19.29 -7.66 7.62
CA ASN A 96 -18.64 -8.57 6.69
C ASN A 96 -17.30 -7.99 6.17
N ALA A 97 -16.66 -8.67 5.22
CA ALA A 97 -15.40 -8.23 4.67
C ALA A 97 -15.46 -6.81 4.04
N ALA A 98 -16.57 -6.45 3.40
CA ALA A 98 -16.75 -5.10 2.84
C ALA A 98 -16.80 -4.02 3.94
N ASP A 99 -17.52 -4.28 5.04
CA ASP A 99 -17.54 -3.39 6.21
C ASP A 99 -16.14 -3.26 6.82
N GLY A 100 -15.39 -4.37 6.88
CA GLY A 100 -14.01 -4.38 7.34
C GLY A 100 -13.11 -3.46 6.51
N VAL A 101 -13.21 -3.52 5.17
CA VAL A 101 -12.46 -2.64 4.27
C VAL A 101 -12.85 -1.17 4.44
N VAL A 102 -14.15 -0.88 4.54
CA VAL A 102 -14.64 0.50 4.72
C VAL A 102 -14.14 1.09 6.03
N ALA A 103 -14.24 0.35 7.14
CA ALA A 103 -13.75 0.81 8.44
C ALA A 103 -12.22 1.00 8.45
N ALA A 104 -11.48 0.07 7.84
CA ALA A 104 -10.03 0.16 7.69
C ALA A 104 -9.63 1.38 6.85
N TYR A 105 -10.33 1.66 5.73
CA TYR A 105 -10.07 2.84 4.92
C TYR A 105 -10.24 4.14 5.72
N PHE A 106 -11.38 4.31 6.42
CA PHE A 106 -11.58 5.52 7.22
C PHE A 106 -10.51 5.66 8.31
N ALA A 107 -10.08 4.57 8.93
CA ALA A 107 -8.95 4.59 9.86
C ALA A 107 -7.64 5.03 9.16
N MET A 108 -7.34 4.51 7.95
CA MET A 108 -6.16 4.92 7.17
C MET A 108 -6.23 6.38 6.74
N SER A 109 -7.41 6.96 6.52
CA SER A 109 -7.52 8.38 6.19
C SER A 109 -6.98 9.29 7.30
N VAL A 110 -6.92 8.76 8.53
CA VAL A 110 -6.29 9.41 9.69
C VAL A 110 -4.84 8.96 9.87
N THR A 111 -4.58 7.64 9.81
CA THR A 111 -3.29 7.05 10.24
C THR A 111 -2.27 6.92 9.13
N LEU A 112 -2.68 7.01 7.85
CA LEU A 112 -1.80 6.98 6.66
C LEU A 112 -2.30 7.95 5.57
N PRO A 113 -2.54 9.25 5.89
CA PRO A 113 -3.09 10.22 4.92
C PRO A 113 -2.15 10.50 3.75
N SER A 114 -0.89 10.14 3.84
CA SER A 114 0.09 10.20 2.74
C SER A 114 -0.35 9.44 1.49
N ALA A 115 -1.17 8.38 1.65
CA ALA A 115 -1.62 7.51 0.56
C ALA A 115 -3.15 7.30 0.51
N ALA A 116 -3.88 7.51 1.62
CA ALA A 116 -5.28 7.16 1.74
C ALA A 116 -6.17 8.29 2.30
N GLY A 117 -5.77 9.55 2.16
CA GLY A 117 -6.54 10.72 2.63
C GLY A 117 -7.92 10.84 1.97
N LEU A 118 -8.84 11.59 2.62
CA LEU A 118 -10.22 11.77 2.14
C LEU A 118 -10.30 12.45 0.76
N GLY A 119 -9.30 13.29 0.41
CA GLY A 119 -9.27 14.03 -0.87
C GLY A 119 -8.77 13.22 -2.06
N GLY A 120 -8.36 11.97 -1.86
CA GLY A 120 -7.91 11.06 -2.90
C GLY A 120 -9.03 10.24 -3.54
N GLY A 121 -8.62 9.14 -4.15
CA GLY A 121 -9.51 8.16 -4.77
C GLY A 121 -8.90 6.76 -4.76
N GLY A 122 -9.52 5.84 -5.47
CA GLY A 122 -9.08 4.46 -5.51
C GLY A 122 -9.96 3.57 -6.37
N ILE A 123 -9.73 2.29 -6.25
CA ILE A 123 -10.48 1.27 -6.97
C ILE A 123 -10.53 -0.02 -6.14
N CYS A 124 -11.67 -0.70 -6.16
CA CYS A 124 -11.85 -1.98 -5.50
C CYS A 124 -12.33 -3.04 -6.48
N ILE A 125 -11.95 -4.30 -6.23
CA ILE A 125 -12.67 -5.47 -6.72
C ILE A 125 -13.38 -6.09 -5.52
N ALA A 126 -14.69 -6.25 -5.63
CA ALA A 126 -15.53 -6.84 -4.59
C ALA A 126 -16.29 -8.04 -5.15
N HIS A 127 -16.34 -9.11 -4.39
CA HIS A 127 -16.97 -10.38 -4.75
C HIS A 127 -17.93 -10.83 -3.66
N ASP A 128 -19.03 -11.44 -4.06
CA ASP A 128 -20.02 -12.10 -3.21
C ASP A 128 -20.22 -13.52 -3.73
N ALA A 129 -19.77 -14.49 -2.96
CA ALA A 129 -19.78 -15.90 -3.34
C ALA A 129 -21.20 -16.45 -3.53
N ASP A 130 -22.14 -16.06 -2.67
CA ASP A 130 -23.54 -16.50 -2.74
C ASP A 130 -24.21 -16.01 -4.03
N LYS A 131 -23.97 -14.73 -4.38
CA LYS A 131 -24.52 -14.11 -5.59
C LYS A 131 -23.71 -14.44 -6.84
N LYS A 132 -22.49 -14.97 -6.67
CA LYS A 132 -21.52 -15.23 -7.75
C LYS A 132 -21.28 -13.98 -8.60
N THR A 133 -21.21 -12.82 -7.95
CA THR A 133 -21.03 -11.53 -8.60
C THR A 133 -19.69 -10.93 -8.21
N THR A 134 -18.99 -10.39 -9.21
CA THR A 134 -17.75 -9.63 -9.01
C THR A 134 -17.89 -8.29 -9.69
N ASP A 135 -17.68 -7.21 -8.93
CA ASP A 135 -17.72 -5.84 -9.43
C ASP A 135 -16.38 -5.14 -9.24
N VAL A 136 -16.04 -4.30 -10.19
CA VAL A 136 -15.09 -3.20 -10.00
C VAL A 136 -15.87 -1.99 -9.51
N ILE A 137 -15.43 -1.40 -8.41
CA ILE A 137 -15.96 -0.15 -7.87
C ILE A 137 -14.86 0.90 -8.07
N ASP A 138 -15.04 1.73 -9.09
CA ASP A 138 -14.09 2.76 -9.52
C ASP A 138 -14.50 4.11 -8.94
N PHE A 139 -13.67 4.59 -8.04
CA PHE A 139 -13.73 5.92 -7.45
C PHE A 139 -12.38 6.66 -7.59
N LEU A 140 -11.72 6.46 -8.72
CA LEU A 140 -10.45 7.11 -9.05
C LEU A 140 -10.57 8.63 -8.93
N PRO A 141 -9.51 9.32 -8.49
CA PRO A 141 -9.51 10.78 -8.39
C PRO A 141 -9.50 11.37 -9.80
N ARG A 142 -10.57 12.04 -10.19
CA ARG A 142 -10.74 12.69 -11.49
C ARG A 142 -10.45 14.17 -11.38
N ALA A 143 -9.91 14.78 -12.45
CA ALA A 143 -9.64 16.21 -12.45
C ALA A 143 -10.91 17.04 -12.18
N ALA A 144 -10.82 18.05 -11.31
CA ALA A 144 -11.81 19.11 -11.24
C ALA A 144 -11.84 19.93 -12.55
N ALA A 145 -12.92 20.64 -12.83
CA ALA A 145 -13.05 21.45 -14.05
C ALA A 145 -11.90 22.46 -14.22
N GLY A 146 -11.35 22.98 -13.14
CA GLY A 146 -10.17 23.86 -13.14
C GLY A 146 -8.81 23.17 -13.30
N GLY A 147 -8.74 21.85 -13.31
CA GLY A 147 -7.59 21.03 -13.71
C GLY A 147 -6.45 20.86 -12.70
N ALA A 148 -6.33 21.68 -11.66
CA ALA A 148 -5.16 21.62 -10.75
C ALA A 148 -5.28 20.57 -9.63
N VAL A 149 -6.48 20.25 -9.21
CA VAL A 149 -6.78 19.29 -8.15
C VAL A 149 -7.76 18.24 -8.61
N ALA A 150 -7.73 17.10 -7.94
CA ALA A 150 -8.70 16.04 -8.17
C ALA A 150 -9.96 16.27 -7.33
N VAL A 151 -11.09 15.83 -7.86
CA VAL A 151 -12.33 15.70 -7.11
C VAL A 151 -12.21 14.49 -6.18
N PRO A 152 -12.42 14.63 -4.86
CA PRO A 152 -12.35 13.53 -3.91
C PRO A 152 -13.29 12.37 -4.24
N GLY A 153 -12.75 11.18 -4.44
CA GLY A 153 -13.50 9.97 -4.77
C GLY A 153 -13.74 9.04 -3.59
N ASN A 154 -12.80 9.00 -2.65
CA ASN A 154 -12.71 7.98 -1.60
C ASN A 154 -14.00 7.86 -0.75
N VAL A 155 -14.53 8.98 -0.25
CA VAL A 155 -15.71 8.96 0.64
C VAL A 155 -16.93 8.36 -0.07
N ARG A 156 -17.16 8.74 -1.34
CA ARG A 156 -18.27 8.20 -2.15
C ARG A 156 -18.02 6.76 -2.57
N GLY A 157 -16.75 6.40 -2.84
CA GLY A 157 -16.35 5.02 -3.16
C GLY A 157 -16.62 4.06 -2.01
N MET A 158 -16.23 4.43 -0.79
CA MET A 158 -16.48 3.62 0.40
C MET A 158 -17.96 3.53 0.74
N ALA A 159 -18.72 4.60 0.52
CA ALA A 159 -20.17 4.53 0.66
C ALA A 159 -20.84 3.61 -0.38
N ALA A 160 -20.36 3.60 -1.61
CA ALA A 160 -20.84 2.71 -2.65
C ALA A 160 -20.51 1.24 -2.35
N LEU A 161 -19.29 0.94 -1.88
CA LEU A 161 -18.89 -0.38 -1.43
C LEU A 161 -19.77 -0.87 -0.27
N ASN A 162 -19.95 -0.03 0.77
CA ASN A 162 -20.80 -0.37 1.92
C ASN A 162 -22.26 -0.59 1.50
N ALA A 163 -22.84 0.28 0.67
CA ALA A 163 -24.24 0.16 0.24
C ALA A 163 -24.52 -1.10 -0.60
N ARG A 164 -23.51 -1.60 -1.34
CA ARG A 164 -23.67 -2.72 -2.25
C ARG A 164 -23.33 -4.07 -1.62
N TYR A 165 -22.34 -4.09 -0.74
CA TYR A 165 -21.78 -5.33 -0.14
C TYR A 165 -21.81 -5.34 1.38
N GLY A 166 -21.90 -4.21 2.07
CA GLY A 166 -21.83 -4.12 3.52
C GLY A 166 -23.12 -4.54 4.23
N LYS A 167 -23.00 -4.83 5.52
CA LYS A 167 -24.08 -5.17 6.45
C LYS A 167 -24.32 -4.08 7.51
N LEU A 168 -23.27 -3.33 7.88
CA LEU A 168 -23.33 -2.33 8.94
C LEU A 168 -23.63 -0.93 8.39
N PRO A 169 -24.29 -0.06 9.19
CA PRO A 169 -24.46 1.35 8.84
C PRO A 169 -23.10 2.04 8.67
N LEU A 170 -22.93 2.87 7.64
CA LEU A 170 -21.70 3.62 7.38
C LEU A 170 -21.24 4.45 8.60
N ALA A 171 -22.19 5.01 9.35
CA ALA A 171 -21.90 5.78 10.57
C ALA A 171 -21.10 4.97 11.61
N GLN A 172 -21.37 3.67 11.73
CA GLN A 172 -20.64 2.76 12.63
C GLN A 172 -19.21 2.52 12.14
N LEU A 173 -19.00 2.48 10.83
CA LEU A 173 -17.69 2.25 10.20
C LEU A 173 -16.79 3.50 10.22
N VAL A 174 -17.37 4.69 10.21
CA VAL A 174 -16.64 5.97 10.31
C VAL A 174 -16.26 6.31 11.77
N GLY A 175 -17.07 5.89 12.74
CA GLY A 175 -16.89 6.25 14.16
C GLY A 175 -15.50 6.01 14.73
N PRO A 176 -14.87 4.85 14.52
CA PRO A 176 -13.50 4.59 14.98
C PRO A 176 -12.46 5.59 14.47
N ALA A 177 -12.54 5.98 13.19
CA ALA A 177 -11.65 6.96 12.59
C ALA A 177 -11.82 8.36 13.20
N GLU A 178 -13.07 8.81 13.43
CA GLU A 178 -13.36 10.03 14.17
C GLU A 178 -12.76 9.98 15.58
N GLY A 179 -12.88 8.83 16.27
CA GLY A 179 -12.29 8.61 17.58
C GLY A 179 -10.77 8.78 17.57
N LEU A 180 -10.07 8.16 16.60
CA LEU A 180 -8.62 8.31 16.43
C LEU A 180 -8.22 9.78 16.22
N ALA A 181 -8.92 10.49 15.34
CA ALA A 181 -8.61 11.88 15.04
C ALA A 181 -8.91 12.83 16.22
N THR A 182 -9.97 12.55 17.02
CA THR A 182 -10.38 13.35 18.17
C THR A 182 -9.46 13.17 19.37
N GLN A 183 -9.13 11.91 19.70
CA GLN A 183 -8.31 11.59 20.87
C GLN A 183 -6.81 11.78 20.59
N GLY A 184 -6.45 11.77 19.32
CA GLY A 184 -5.08 11.68 18.87
C GLY A 184 -4.64 10.22 18.69
N VAL A 185 -3.67 10.03 17.80
CA VAL A 185 -3.15 8.71 17.48
C VAL A 185 -1.62 8.75 17.34
N PRO A 186 -0.90 7.79 17.93
CA PRO A 186 0.54 7.67 17.73
C PRO A 186 0.85 7.42 16.26
N ILE A 187 1.82 8.14 15.72
CA ILE A 187 2.32 7.95 14.36
C ILE A 187 2.82 6.52 14.19
N SER A 188 2.27 5.82 13.20
CA SER A 188 2.70 4.47 12.86
C SER A 188 4.05 4.49 12.14
N LYS A 189 4.74 3.35 12.14
CA LYS A 189 5.99 3.21 11.38
C LYS A 189 5.80 3.44 9.88
N ALA A 190 4.63 3.12 9.33
CA ALA A 190 4.28 3.39 7.94
C ALA A 190 4.24 4.90 7.65
N LEU A 191 3.54 5.67 8.48
CA LEU A 191 3.47 7.13 8.33
C LEU A 191 4.81 7.80 8.66
N ALA A 192 5.53 7.34 9.69
CA ALA A 192 6.86 7.87 10.03
C ALA A 192 7.87 7.75 8.89
N ARG A 193 7.85 6.62 8.15
CA ARG A 193 8.64 6.46 6.92
C ARG A 193 8.32 7.54 5.90
N ASP A 194 7.04 7.77 5.64
CA ASP A 194 6.60 8.75 4.64
C ASP A 194 6.93 10.18 5.09
N LEU A 195 6.77 10.50 6.37
CA LEU A 195 7.19 11.78 6.94
C LEU A 195 8.70 11.99 6.81
N THR A 196 9.51 10.98 7.09
CA THR A 196 10.97 11.07 6.92
C THR A 196 11.36 11.36 5.47
N GLN A 197 10.66 10.75 4.51
CA GLN A 197 10.99 10.88 3.09
C GLN A 197 10.45 12.17 2.47
N TYR A 198 9.28 12.65 2.91
CA TYR A 198 8.52 13.70 2.22
C TYR A 198 8.22 14.93 3.08
N SER A 199 8.81 15.06 4.28
CA SER A 199 8.52 16.18 5.21
C SER A 199 8.70 17.57 4.59
N GLN A 200 9.64 17.73 3.67
CA GLN A 200 9.86 19.00 2.97
C GLN A 200 8.64 19.47 2.15
N LEU A 201 7.83 18.54 1.64
CA LEU A 201 6.61 18.89 0.91
C LEU A 201 5.54 19.48 1.83
N LEU A 202 5.63 19.27 3.14
CA LEU A 202 4.63 19.66 4.12
C LEU A 202 4.90 21.01 4.78
N THR A 203 6.00 21.65 4.44
CA THR A 203 6.44 22.91 5.10
C THR A 203 5.69 24.15 4.63
N ASP A 204 5.07 24.11 3.45
CA ASP A 204 4.38 25.26 2.86
C ASP A 204 2.91 25.40 3.30
N ASP A 205 2.35 24.39 3.97
CA ASP A 205 0.97 24.40 4.46
C ASP A 205 0.95 24.42 6.00
N PRO A 206 0.42 25.49 6.63
CA PRO A 206 0.39 25.61 8.09
C PRO A 206 -0.38 24.49 8.81
N SER A 207 -1.43 23.94 8.17
CA SER A 207 -2.22 22.84 8.75
C SER A 207 -1.42 21.53 8.77
N LEU A 208 -0.62 21.29 7.71
CA LEU A 208 0.26 20.12 7.64
C LEU A 208 1.44 20.25 8.61
N GLN A 209 2.01 21.45 8.72
CA GLN A 209 3.04 21.72 9.74
C GLN A 209 2.51 21.45 11.15
N ALA A 210 1.34 22.01 11.49
CA ALA A 210 0.73 21.82 12.80
C ALA A 210 0.38 20.36 13.10
N THR A 211 0.10 19.55 12.07
CA THR A 211 -0.30 18.15 12.21
C THR A 211 0.88 17.20 12.28
N PHE A 212 1.95 17.45 11.49
CA PHE A 212 3.02 16.47 11.24
C PHE A 212 4.41 16.93 11.67
N HIS A 213 4.56 18.17 12.16
CA HIS A 213 5.83 18.66 12.68
C HIS A 213 5.72 19.03 14.17
N LYS A 214 6.86 18.95 14.84
CA LYS A 214 7.03 19.42 16.21
C LYS A 214 7.23 20.94 16.21
N LEU A 215 7.19 21.54 17.41
CA LEU A 215 7.38 22.98 17.59
C LEU A 215 8.77 23.48 17.11
N ASP A 216 9.76 22.59 17.07
CA ASP A 216 11.09 22.89 16.55
C ASP A 216 11.20 22.78 15.01
N GLY A 217 10.09 22.47 14.33
CA GLY A 217 10.01 22.30 12.89
C GLY A 217 10.48 20.94 12.36
N THR A 218 10.90 20.03 13.23
CA THR A 218 11.26 18.66 12.80
C THR A 218 10.01 17.81 12.58
N PRO A 219 10.02 16.88 11.61
CA PRO A 219 8.88 15.98 11.41
C PRO A 219 8.66 15.10 12.64
N MET A 220 7.41 14.76 12.89
CA MET A 220 7.04 13.82 13.94
C MET A 220 7.58 12.41 13.61
N ALA A 221 8.07 11.73 14.66
CA ALA A 221 8.60 10.37 14.57
C ALA A 221 7.56 9.31 14.96
N GLU A 222 7.90 8.04 14.73
CA GLU A 222 7.12 6.89 15.18
C GLU A 222 6.82 6.99 16.68
N GLY A 223 5.57 6.75 17.06
CA GLY A 223 5.09 6.78 18.44
C GLY A 223 4.71 8.17 18.96
N GLU A 224 5.11 9.26 18.30
CA GLU A 224 4.65 10.61 18.68
C GLU A 224 3.17 10.80 18.31
N ASN A 225 2.42 11.49 19.16
CA ASN A 225 0.97 11.56 19.05
C ASN A 225 0.54 12.74 18.17
N MET A 226 -0.04 12.45 17.00
CA MET A 226 -0.68 13.47 16.15
C MET A 226 -2.16 13.59 16.46
N ARG A 227 -2.71 14.78 16.28
CA ARG A 227 -4.12 15.06 16.54
C ARG A 227 -4.72 15.96 15.44
N PRO A 228 -5.23 15.40 14.35
CA PRO A 228 -5.81 16.16 13.23
C PRO A 228 -7.24 16.63 13.56
N VAL A 229 -7.37 17.72 14.31
CA VAL A 229 -8.64 18.19 14.90
C VAL A 229 -9.68 18.56 13.84
N ASP A 230 -9.25 19.22 12.75
CA ASP A 230 -10.17 19.59 11.67
C ASP A 230 -10.70 18.36 10.93
N LEU A 231 -9.84 17.35 10.74
CA LEU A 231 -10.25 16.07 10.14
C LEU A 231 -11.23 15.31 11.05
N ALA A 232 -11.05 15.40 12.38
CA ALA A 232 -11.99 14.84 13.35
C ALA A 232 -13.40 15.46 13.19
N ALA A 233 -13.48 16.78 13.06
CA ALA A 233 -14.73 17.48 12.82
C ALA A 233 -15.39 17.08 11.48
N THR A 234 -14.59 16.91 10.44
CA THR A 234 -15.04 16.43 9.13
C THR A 234 -15.60 15.01 9.20
N LEU A 235 -14.88 14.07 9.83
CA LEU A 235 -15.34 12.69 10.02
C LEU A 235 -16.63 12.63 10.86
N GLY A 236 -16.72 13.46 11.91
CA GLY A 236 -17.92 13.58 12.73
C GLY A 236 -19.15 14.04 11.91
N GLN A 237 -18.99 14.98 10.99
CA GLN A 237 -20.07 15.42 10.09
C GLN A 237 -20.48 14.31 9.12
N ILE A 238 -19.50 13.60 8.52
CA ILE A 238 -19.79 12.46 7.63
C ILE A 238 -20.55 11.37 8.40
N ARG A 239 -20.11 11.03 9.62
CA ARG A 239 -20.77 10.05 10.47
C ARG A 239 -22.20 10.44 10.83
N ALA A 240 -22.43 11.69 11.22
CA ALA A 240 -23.72 12.15 11.70
C ALA A 240 -24.74 12.41 10.57
N GLN A 241 -24.30 12.85 9.39
CA GLN A 241 -25.18 13.36 8.34
C GLN A 241 -25.06 12.56 7.02
N GLY A 242 -24.18 11.54 6.99
CA GLY A 242 -23.94 10.72 5.81
C GLY A 242 -23.09 11.40 4.75
N VAL A 243 -22.88 10.70 3.65
CA VAL A 243 -21.92 11.08 2.58
C VAL A 243 -22.33 12.35 1.82
N ASN A 244 -23.62 12.63 1.74
CA ASN A 244 -24.13 13.79 0.99
C ASN A 244 -23.65 15.13 1.57
N ILE A 245 -23.35 15.20 2.87
CA ILE A 245 -22.81 16.42 3.48
C ILE A 245 -21.48 16.82 2.86
N PHE A 246 -20.66 15.84 2.46
CA PHE A 246 -19.36 16.02 1.84
C PHE A 246 -19.44 16.51 0.39
N TYR A 247 -20.45 16.07 -0.37
CA TYR A 247 -20.52 16.34 -1.82
C TYR A 247 -21.51 17.43 -2.23
N SER A 248 -22.50 17.73 -1.41
CA SER A 248 -23.55 18.71 -1.74
C SER A 248 -24.04 19.53 -0.57
N GLY A 249 -23.63 19.19 0.67
CA GLY A 249 -24.02 19.89 1.90
C GLY A 249 -23.02 20.95 2.33
N LEU A 250 -23.16 21.39 3.59
CA LEU A 250 -22.33 22.44 4.19
C LEU A 250 -20.83 22.07 4.24
N LEU A 251 -20.51 20.79 4.49
CA LEU A 251 -19.11 20.34 4.46
C LEU A 251 -18.53 20.46 3.05
N GLY A 252 -19.29 20.11 2.01
CA GLY A 252 -18.88 20.28 0.61
C GLY A 252 -18.62 21.75 0.25
N GLN A 253 -19.48 22.67 0.70
CA GLN A 253 -19.25 24.11 0.54
C GLN A 253 -17.97 24.57 1.23
N LYS A 254 -17.77 24.17 2.50
CA LYS A 254 -16.58 24.47 3.26
C LYS A 254 -15.29 23.89 2.62
N LEU A 255 -15.39 22.68 2.06
CA LEU A 255 -14.29 22.06 1.31
C LEU A 255 -13.91 22.90 0.08
N VAL A 256 -14.90 23.36 -0.68
CA VAL A 256 -14.71 24.22 -1.86
C VAL A 256 -14.11 25.57 -1.46
N GLU A 257 -14.66 26.23 -0.44
CA GLU A 257 -14.14 27.51 0.08
C GLU A 257 -12.69 27.35 0.56
N GLY A 258 -12.40 26.30 1.33
CA GLY A 258 -11.06 26.02 1.84
C GLY A 258 -10.06 25.67 0.73
N ALA A 259 -10.50 24.98 -0.33
CA ALA A 259 -9.67 24.71 -1.49
C ALA A 259 -9.37 25.99 -2.29
N GLN A 260 -10.39 26.82 -2.52
CA GLN A 260 -10.24 28.09 -3.25
C GLN A 260 -9.35 29.09 -2.49
N ALA A 261 -9.41 29.11 -1.15
CA ALA A 261 -8.56 29.96 -0.32
C ALA A 261 -7.05 29.68 -0.50
N ILE A 262 -6.70 28.47 -0.92
CA ILE A 262 -5.30 28.09 -1.23
C ILE A 262 -5.02 28.04 -2.73
N GLY A 263 -5.91 28.60 -3.56
CA GLY A 263 -5.75 28.69 -5.02
C GLY A 263 -6.08 27.39 -5.77
N ALA A 264 -6.71 26.40 -5.14
CA ALA A 264 -7.15 25.17 -5.80
C ALA A 264 -8.56 25.37 -6.43
N PRO A 265 -8.71 25.19 -7.78
CA PRO A 265 -9.94 25.54 -8.48
C PRO A 265 -11.00 24.44 -8.39
N LEU A 266 -11.36 24.03 -7.19
CA LEU A 266 -12.47 23.10 -6.94
C LEU A 266 -13.80 23.85 -6.86
N THR A 267 -14.86 23.28 -7.39
CA THR A 267 -16.21 23.82 -7.35
C THR A 267 -17.21 22.87 -6.69
N ILE A 268 -18.34 23.41 -6.25
CA ILE A 268 -19.40 22.55 -5.67
C ILE A 268 -20.03 21.63 -6.72
N ASP A 269 -20.02 22.05 -7.99
CA ASP A 269 -20.54 21.23 -9.09
C ASP A 269 -19.59 20.08 -9.45
N ASP A 270 -18.27 20.26 -9.30
CA ASP A 270 -17.31 19.15 -9.38
C ASP A 270 -17.65 18.07 -8.35
N LEU A 271 -17.88 18.46 -7.10
CA LEU A 271 -18.27 17.54 -6.03
C LEU A 271 -19.61 16.86 -6.32
N ARG A 272 -20.65 17.63 -6.69
CA ARG A 272 -22.00 17.09 -6.95
C ARG A 272 -22.03 16.11 -8.11
N ASN A 273 -21.29 16.42 -9.18
CA ASN A 273 -21.28 15.64 -10.42
C ASN A 273 -20.36 14.44 -10.38
N TYR A 274 -19.49 14.33 -9.39
CA TYR A 274 -18.63 13.15 -9.25
C TYR A 274 -19.46 11.89 -9.04
N LYS A 275 -19.19 10.83 -9.82
CA LYS A 275 -19.90 9.55 -9.75
C LYS A 275 -18.91 8.40 -9.63
N VAL A 276 -19.16 7.51 -8.70
CA VAL A 276 -18.54 6.18 -8.65
C VAL A 276 -19.04 5.37 -9.85
N GLN A 277 -18.12 4.72 -10.54
CA GLN A 277 -18.45 3.79 -11.61
C GLN A 277 -18.46 2.37 -11.06
N ILE A 278 -19.44 1.56 -11.45
CA ILE A 278 -19.51 0.14 -11.08
C ILE A 278 -19.69 -0.65 -12.36
N TYR A 279 -18.77 -1.57 -12.62
CA TYR A 279 -18.77 -2.38 -13.83
C TYR A 279 -18.11 -3.76 -13.58
N PRO A 280 -18.32 -4.76 -14.46
CA PRO A 280 -17.66 -6.05 -14.34
C PRO A 280 -16.13 -5.92 -14.47
N PRO A 281 -15.33 -6.74 -13.75
CA PRO A 281 -13.90 -6.83 -13.97
C PRO A 281 -13.58 -7.43 -15.34
N VAL A 282 -12.32 -7.29 -15.75
CA VAL A 282 -11.76 -8.08 -16.85
C VAL A 282 -11.60 -9.52 -16.36
N ASP A 283 -12.29 -10.44 -17.00
CA ASP A 283 -12.22 -11.89 -16.71
C ASP A 283 -11.08 -12.52 -17.52
N VAL A 284 -9.91 -12.68 -16.88
CA VAL A 284 -8.74 -13.30 -17.50
C VAL A 284 -8.76 -14.79 -17.18
N PRO A 285 -8.81 -15.68 -18.19
CA PRO A 285 -8.75 -17.13 -17.95
C PRO A 285 -7.47 -17.51 -17.19
N PHE A 286 -7.63 -18.20 -16.07
CA PHE A 286 -6.55 -18.66 -15.21
C PHE A 286 -6.80 -20.10 -14.80
N THR A 287 -6.23 -21.06 -15.57
CA THR A 287 -6.58 -22.48 -15.48
C THR A 287 -8.08 -22.71 -15.71
N ASP A 288 -8.79 -23.26 -14.74
CA ASP A 288 -10.24 -23.52 -14.74
C ASP A 288 -11.06 -22.46 -13.95
N ILE A 289 -10.40 -21.42 -13.46
CA ILE A 289 -10.97 -20.30 -12.72
C ILE A 289 -10.61 -18.97 -13.40
N SER A 290 -10.99 -17.84 -12.82
CA SER A 290 -10.78 -16.51 -13.40
C SER A 290 -9.86 -15.67 -12.52
N LEU A 291 -8.88 -15.01 -13.16
CA LEU A 291 -8.19 -13.85 -12.57
C LEU A 291 -8.96 -12.59 -12.95
N TYR A 292 -9.58 -11.96 -11.98
CA TYR A 292 -10.28 -10.69 -12.14
C TYR A 292 -9.33 -9.52 -11.91
N VAL A 293 -9.28 -8.61 -12.87
CA VAL A 293 -8.50 -7.37 -12.79
C VAL A 293 -9.36 -6.18 -13.21
N ALA A 294 -9.02 -5.00 -12.70
CA ALA A 294 -9.65 -3.76 -13.16
C ALA A 294 -9.17 -3.40 -14.57
N PRO A 295 -10.08 -2.90 -15.45
CA PRO A 295 -9.67 -2.37 -16.75
C PRO A 295 -8.97 -1.01 -16.62
N PRO A 296 -8.30 -0.52 -17.68
CA PRO A 296 -7.85 0.86 -17.74
C PRO A 296 -9.01 1.85 -17.43
N PRO A 297 -8.75 2.98 -16.75
CA PRO A 297 -7.44 3.61 -16.55
C PRO A 297 -6.60 3.07 -15.38
N ALA A 298 -7.11 2.13 -14.57
CA ALA A 298 -6.31 1.44 -13.55
C ALA A 298 -5.41 0.38 -14.21
N SER A 299 -4.21 0.77 -14.58
CA SER A 299 -3.32 -0.07 -15.40
C SER A 299 -2.67 -1.22 -14.63
N GLY A 300 -2.64 -1.17 -13.29
CA GLY A 300 -1.91 -2.13 -12.46
C GLY A 300 -2.40 -3.56 -12.61
N GLY A 301 -3.72 -3.79 -12.57
CA GLY A 301 -4.29 -5.13 -12.73
C GLY A 301 -3.97 -5.77 -14.09
N VAL A 302 -3.98 -4.98 -15.17
CA VAL A 302 -3.54 -5.45 -16.49
C VAL A 302 -2.06 -5.86 -16.45
N MET A 303 -1.21 -5.05 -15.82
CA MET A 303 0.23 -5.35 -15.68
C MET A 303 0.48 -6.60 -14.82
N THR A 304 -0.29 -6.79 -13.76
CA THR A 304 -0.25 -8.03 -12.95
C THR A 304 -0.61 -9.25 -13.80
N ALA A 305 -1.67 -9.17 -14.60
CA ALA A 305 -2.06 -10.26 -15.50
C ALA A 305 -1.02 -10.51 -16.63
N GLN A 306 -0.39 -9.46 -17.15
CA GLN A 306 0.73 -9.56 -18.08
C GLN A 306 1.92 -10.28 -17.44
N ALA A 307 2.27 -9.90 -16.19
CA ALA A 307 3.35 -10.54 -15.44
C ALA A 307 3.08 -12.02 -15.23
N VAL A 308 1.88 -12.39 -14.80
CA VAL A 308 1.45 -13.78 -14.64
C VAL A 308 1.56 -14.57 -15.96
N SER A 309 1.22 -13.94 -17.09
CA SER A 309 1.32 -14.57 -18.41
C SER A 309 2.76 -14.82 -18.85
N LEU A 310 3.67 -13.90 -18.57
CA LEU A 310 5.09 -13.99 -18.93
C LEU A 310 5.88 -14.87 -17.96
N LEU A 311 5.48 -14.97 -16.69
CA LEU A 311 6.15 -15.83 -15.69
C LEU A 311 5.96 -17.32 -15.97
N THR A 312 4.98 -17.72 -16.78
CA THR A 312 4.74 -19.12 -17.12
C THR A 312 5.93 -19.72 -17.88
N GLY A 313 6.68 -20.62 -17.22
CA GLY A 313 7.87 -21.25 -17.80
C GLY A 313 9.08 -20.34 -17.97
N ALA A 314 9.06 -19.14 -17.36
CA ALA A 314 10.15 -18.18 -17.45
C ALA A 314 11.23 -18.40 -16.36
N ASP A 315 12.34 -17.70 -16.52
CA ASP A 315 13.36 -17.55 -15.49
C ASP A 315 12.87 -16.60 -14.40
N HIS A 316 12.77 -17.09 -13.16
CA HIS A 316 12.36 -16.32 -11.99
C HIS A 316 13.53 -15.62 -11.27
N SER A 317 14.76 -15.72 -11.80
CA SER A 317 15.91 -14.99 -11.28
C SER A 317 15.70 -13.47 -11.35
N PRO A 318 16.47 -12.66 -10.62
CA PRO A 318 16.41 -11.20 -10.73
C PRO A 318 16.54 -10.70 -12.19
N ALA A 319 17.41 -11.33 -12.99
CA ALA A 319 17.58 -10.98 -14.41
C ALA A 319 16.32 -11.29 -15.23
N GLY A 320 15.70 -12.44 -14.99
CA GLY A 320 14.43 -12.83 -15.63
C GLY A 320 13.30 -11.88 -15.25
N GLN A 321 13.15 -11.54 -13.97
CA GLN A 321 12.16 -10.57 -13.50
C GLN A 321 12.36 -9.19 -14.15
N GLN A 322 13.60 -8.71 -14.26
CA GLN A 322 13.91 -7.44 -14.93
C GLN A 322 13.61 -7.48 -16.43
N ALA A 323 13.83 -8.62 -17.09
CA ALA A 323 13.47 -8.79 -18.49
C ALA A 323 11.94 -8.69 -18.68
N ILE A 324 11.17 -9.39 -17.85
CA ILE A 324 9.71 -9.34 -17.84
C ILE A 324 9.22 -7.90 -17.56
N ALA A 325 9.82 -7.21 -16.60
CA ALA A 325 9.46 -5.85 -16.28
C ALA A 325 9.65 -4.91 -17.48
N ARG A 326 10.81 -4.97 -18.17
CA ARG A 326 11.06 -4.16 -19.38
C ARG A 326 10.04 -4.44 -20.46
N GLU A 327 9.68 -5.70 -20.67
CA GLU A 327 8.73 -6.10 -21.69
C GLU A 327 7.32 -5.55 -21.39
N ILE A 328 6.86 -5.63 -20.13
CA ILE A 328 5.58 -5.08 -19.70
C ILE A 328 5.57 -3.55 -19.82
N MET A 329 6.63 -2.89 -19.39
CA MET A 329 6.72 -1.43 -19.48
C MET A 329 6.77 -0.94 -20.92
N ALA A 330 7.47 -1.65 -21.81
CA ALA A 330 7.44 -1.37 -23.25
C ALA A 330 6.03 -1.59 -23.81
N ALA A 331 5.38 -2.72 -23.51
CA ALA A 331 4.01 -2.98 -23.94
C ALA A 331 3.04 -1.88 -23.45
N ARG A 332 3.17 -1.44 -22.19
CA ARG A 332 2.38 -0.35 -21.62
C ARG A 332 2.53 0.94 -22.42
N GLY A 333 3.74 1.29 -22.84
CA GLY A 333 4.00 2.45 -23.70
C GLY A 333 3.31 2.37 -25.08
N ALA A 334 2.98 1.17 -25.55
CA ALA A 334 2.28 0.97 -26.81
C ALA A 334 0.75 1.10 -26.70
N TRP A 335 0.16 0.74 -25.56
CA TRP A 335 -1.30 0.70 -25.43
C TRP A 335 -1.91 1.82 -24.55
N MET A 336 -1.14 2.39 -23.62
CA MET A 336 -1.69 3.36 -22.67
C MET A 336 -1.67 4.78 -23.25
N GLN A 337 -2.82 5.43 -23.22
CA GLN A 337 -2.98 6.83 -23.56
C GLN A 337 -2.54 7.74 -22.40
N PRO A 338 -2.29 9.05 -22.64
CA PRO A 338 -1.94 10.00 -21.56
C PRO A 338 -2.97 10.10 -20.43
N ASP A 339 -4.23 9.80 -20.72
CA ASP A 339 -5.32 9.76 -19.73
C ASP A 339 -5.44 8.39 -19.00
N GLY A 340 -4.53 7.46 -19.26
CA GLY A 340 -4.53 6.11 -18.69
C GLY A 340 -5.44 5.11 -19.39
N LEU A 341 -6.24 5.55 -20.37
CA LEU A 341 -7.13 4.66 -21.12
C LEU A 341 -6.38 3.84 -22.18
N SER A 342 -7.08 2.89 -22.77
CA SER A 342 -6.61 2.12 -23.92
C SER A 342 -7.66 2.15 -25.02
N GLN A 343 -7.22 2.21 -26.26
CA GLN A 343 -8.09 2.00 -27.42
C GLN A 343 -8.35 0.52 -27.71
N GLN A 344 -7.52 -0.37 -27.13
CA GLN A 344 -7.65 -1.81 -27.28
C GLN A 344 -8.54 -2.38 -26.18
N GLN A 345 -9.19 -3.51 -26.47
CA GLN A 345 -9.94 -4.23 -25.45
C GLN A 345 -8.97 -4.78 -24.38
N PRO A 346 -9.34 -4.77 -23.10
CA PRO A 346 -8.41 -5.18 -22.02
C PRO A 346 -7.81 -6.58 -22.21
N LEU A 347 -8.59 -7.54 -22.73
CA LEU A 347 -8.09 -8.90 -23.00
C LEU A 347 -7.08 -8.96 -24.15
N ASP A 348 -7.06 -7.96 -25.03
CA ASP A 348 -6.05 -7.88 -26.10
C ASP A 348 -4.69 -7.38 -25.61
N LEU A 349 -4.67 -6.84 -24.39
CA LEU A 349 -3.45 -6.41 -23.72
C LEU A 349 -2.74 -7.56 -22.96
N ILE A 350 -3.44 -8.68 -22.72
CA ILE A 350 -3.02 -9.74 -21.79
C ILE A 350 -2.70 -11.03 -22.55
N GLY A 351 -1.63 -11.71 -22.15
CA GLY A 351 -1.11 -12.93 -22.76
C GLY A 351 0.31 -12.73 -23.30
N ALA A 352 1.20 -13.72 -23.11
CA ALA A 352 2.63 -13.58 -23.36
C ALA A 352 2.94 -13.09 -24.79
N GLU A 353 2.33 -13.69 -25.82
CA GLU A 353 2.56 -13.31 -27.22
C GLU A 353 2.01 -11.90 -27.53
N LYS A 354 0.88 -11.52 -26.94
CA LYS A 354 0.31 -10.17 -27.12
C LYS A 354 1.21 -9.11 -26.47
N VAL A 355 1.72 -9.38 -25.26
CA VAL A 355 2.65 -8.47 -24.55
C VAL A 355 3.91 -8.26 -25.38
N LYS A 356 4.52 -9.32 -25.90
CA LYS A 356 5.70 -9.25 -26.78
C LYS A 356 5.43 -8.44 -28.05
N ALA A 357 4.28 -8.68 -28.69
CA ALA A 357 3.89 -7.94 -29.89
C ALA A 357 3.71 -6.44 -29.59
N LEU A 358 3.08 -6.08 -28.47
CA LEU A 358 2.92 -4.69 -28.03
C LEU A 358 4.28 -4.07 -27.68
N ALA A 359 5.14 -4.77 -26.95
CA ALA A 359 6.46 -4.28 -26.58
C ALA A 359 7.33 -3.93 -27.81
N SER A 360 7.19 -4.69 -28.88
CA SER A 360 7.92 -4.43 -30.14
C SER A 360 7.46 -3.16 -30.87
N GLN A 361 6.27 -2.62 -30.54
CA GLN A 361 5.70 -1.43 -31.17
C GLN A 361 5.99 -0.14 -30.39
N SER A 362 6.51 -0.25 -29.16
CA SER A 362 6.69 0.90 -28.29
C SER A 362 7.88 1.75 -28.72
N SER A 363 7.61 3.04 -28.90
CA SER A 363 8.63 4.09 -29.10
C SER A 363 8.53 5.21 -28.06
N VAL A 364 7.64 5.07 -27.06
CA VAL A 364 7.28 6.16 -26.14
C VAL A 364 7.92 5.92 -24.78
N ALA A 365 8.66 6.89 -24.27
CA ALA A 365 9.06 6.94 -22.87
C ALA A 365 7.82 7.15 -22.00
N LEU A 366 7.61 6.25 -21.05
CA LEU A 366 6.51 6.39 -20.10
C LEU A 366 6.82 7.52 -19.11
N PRO A 367 5.81 8.31 -18.71
CA PRO A 367 6.00 9.30 -17.65
C PRO A 367 6.37 8.63 -16.33
N GLN A 368 7.09 9.36 -15.50
CA GLN A 368 7.46 8.89 -14.17
C GLN A 368 6.20 8.62 -13.35
N GLU A 369 6.09 7.42 -12.79
CA GLU A 369 4.93 7.02 -12.02
C GLU A 369 4.95 7.59 -10.60
N ASN A 370 3.76 7.90 -10.14
CA ASN A 370 3.55 8.18 -8.73
C ASN A 370 3.36 6.86 -7.96
N THR A 371 4.18 6.66 -6.94
CA THR A 371 4.17 5.43 -6.13
C THR A 371 3.31 5.52 -4.86
N SER A 372 2.59 6.65 -4.65
CA SER A 372 1.76 6.84 -3.47
C SER A 372 0.45 6.07 -3.57
N ALA A 373 0.44 4.90 -2.98
CA ALA A 373 -0.75 4.07 -2.86
C ALA A 373 -0.75 3.31 -1.53
N ALA A 374 -1.92 2.90 -1.09
CA ALA A 374 -2.13 1.98 0.02
C ALA A 374 -3.21 0.96 -0.35
N SER A 375 -3.16 -0.21 0.25
CA SER A 375 -4.14 -1.26 0.00
C SER A 375 -4.79 -1.79 1.28
N VAL A 376 -6.03 -2.25 1.14
CA VAL A 376 -6.74 -3.05 2.12
C VAL A 376 -7.38 -4.23 1.39
N VAL A 377 -7.17 -5.41 1.94
CA VAL A 377 -7.75 -6.66 1.44
C VAL A 377 -8.46 -7.35 2.60
N ALA A 378 -9.67 -7.83 2.37
CA ALA A 378 -10.43 -8.57 3.38
C ALA A 378 -11.24 -9.69 2.76
N VAL A 379 -11.45 -10.74 3.56
CA VAL A 379 -12.33 -11.87 3.23
C VAL A 379 -13.01 -12.37 4.49
N ASP A 380 -14.22 -12.89 4.36
CA ASP A 380 -14.93 -13.59 5.43
C ASP A 380 -15.26 -15.05 5.06
N SER A 381 -15.71 -15.80 6.05
CA SER A 381 -16.09 -17.21 5.89
C SER A 381 -17.31 -17.43 5.00
N ASP A 382 -18.12 -16.40 4.76
CA ASP A 382 -19.28 -16.48 3.86
C ASP A 382 -18.86 -16.27 2.39
N GLY A 383 -17.58 -15.95 2.14
CA GLY A 383 -17.02 -15.74 0.81
C GLY A 383 -17.26 -14.34 0.24
N VAL A 384 -17.61 -13.36 1.08
CA VAL A 384 -17.47 -11.95 0.67
C VAL A 384 -15.98 -11.59 0.70
N ALA A 385 -15.47 -11.14 -0.42
CA ALA A 385 -14.06 -10.81 -0.58
C ALA A 385 -13.90 -9.44 -1.24
N VAL A 386 -12.99 -8.63 -0.72
CA VAL A 386 -12.75 -7.27 -1.23
C VAL A 386 -11.25 -6.99 -1.25
N ALA A 387 -10.75 -6.52 -2.39
CA ALA A 387 -9.42 -5.96 -2.54
C ALA A 387 -9.55 -4.52 -3.01
N CYS A 388 -9.02 -3.56 -2.26
CA CYS A 388 -9.03 -2.13 -2.59
C CYS A 388 -7.62 -1.57 -2.60
N THR A 389 -7.36 -0.68 -3.55
CA THR A 389 -6.18 0.17 -3.58
C THR A 389 -6.59 1.64 -3.65
N PHE A 390 -5.92 2.46 -2.86
CA PHE A 390 -6.19 3.88 -2.68
C PHE A 390 -4.98 4.71 -3.11
N THR A 391 -5.21 5.95 -3.53
CA THR A 391 -4.14 6.88 -3.88
C THR A 391 -4.51 8.31 -3.56
N MET A 392 -3.47 9.10 -3.27
CA MET A 392 -3.53 10.55 -3.23
C MET A 392 -2.94 11.18 -4.51
N ASN A 393 -2.68 10.39 -5.54
CA ASN A 393 -1.97 10.76 -6.78
C ASN A 393 -0.51 11.23 -6.57
N ALA A 394 -0.13 11.61 -5.38
CA ALA A 394 1.23 11.95 -4.96
C ALA A 394 1.39 11.67 -3.46
N PRO A 395 2.60 11.47 -2.94
CA PRO A 395 2.83 11.40 -1.51
C PRO A 395 2.30 12.65 -0.82
N PHE A 396 1.38 12.50 0.14
CA PHE A 396 0.61 13.59 0.75
C PHE A 396 -0.18 14.44 -0.26
N GLY A 397 -0.60 13.85 -1.37
CA GLY A 397 -1.42 14.51 -2.38
C GLY A 397 -0.77 15.76 -2.97
N ALA A 398 -1.50 16.87 -3.00
CA ALA A 398 -1.01 18.17 -3.43
C ALA A 398 -0.18 18.89 -2.34
N ALA A 399 0.08 18.25 -1.21
CA ALA A 399 0.68 18.84 0.00
C ALA A 399 -0.06 20.13 0.43
N ARG A 400 -1.37 20.16 0.28
CA ARG A 400 -2.26 21.27 0.63
C ARG A 400 -3.53 20.74 1.28
N VAL A 401 -3.95 21.37 2.36
CA VAL A 401 -5.19 21.07 3.07
C VAL A 401 -6.25 22.11 2.72
N ALA A 402 -7.45 21.69 2.35
CA ALA A 402 -8.59 22.59 2.23
C ALA A 402 -8.85 23.22 3.60
N GLN A 403 -8.66 24.54 3.70
CA GLN A 403 -8.58 25.26 4.95
C GLN A 403 -9.79 24.99 5.86
N GLY A 404 -9.54 24.67 7.13
CA GLY A 404 -10.54 24.43 8.16
C GLY A 404 -11.33 23.12 7.99
N THR A 405 -10.91 22.22 7.10
CA THR A 405 -11.56 20.90 6.90
C THR A 405 -10.69 19.72 7.32
N GLY A 406 -9.38 19.91 7.39
CA GLY A 406 -8.41 18.82 7.57
C GLY A 406 -8.32 17.86 6.36
N ILE A 407 -8.96 18.18 5.23
CA ILE A 407 -8.95 17.36 4.03
C ILE A 407 -7.74 17.70 3.18
N LEU A 408 -6.79 16.77 3.12
CA LEU A 408 -5.65 16.82 2.23
C LEU A 408 -6.13 16.64 0.79
N LEU A 409 -5.82 17.58 -0.10
CA LEU A 409 -6.22 17.54 -1.51
C LEU A 409 -5.26 16.65 -2.31
N ALA A 410 -5.79 15.96 -3.33
CA ALA A 410 -4.98 15.27 -4.32
C ALA A 410 -4.77 16.17 -5.55
N PRO A 411 -3.60 16.13 -6.22
CA PRO A 411 -3.43 16.77 -7.51
C PRO A 411 -4.31 16.08 -8.56
N ALA A 412 -4.73 16.85 -9.56
CA ALA A 412 -5.47 16.30 -10.69
C ALA A 412 -4.59 15.32 -11.49
N PRO A 413 -5.16 14.26 -12.07
CA PRO A 413 -4.50 13.51 -13.12
C PRO A 413 -4.20 14.46 -14.30
N ASN A 414 -3.03 14.30 -14.90
CA ASN A 414 -2.62 15.13 -16.04
C ASN A 414 -1.92 14.26 -17.11
N ASP A 415 -1.63 14.89 -18.26
CA ASP A 415 -0.98 14.26 -19.42
C ASP A 415 0.45 13.77 -19.14
N GLN A 416 1.03 14.10 -17.98
CA GLN A 416 2.33 13.62 -17.54
C GLN A 416 2.24 12.32 -16.73
N GLY A 417 1.09 11.68 -16.67
CA GLY A 417 0.86 10.41 -15.99
C GLY A 417 0.80 10.51 -14.46
N VAL A 418 0.75 11.72 -13.92
CA VAL A 418 0.47 11.92 -12.50
C VAL A 418 -1.02 11.63 -12.27
N GLY A 419 -1.32 10.58 -11.53
CA GLY A 419 -2.68 10.30 -11.09
C GLY A 419 -3.36 9.06 -11.64
N PHE A 420 -3.05 8.59 -12.84
CA PHE A 420 -3.49 7.25 -13.27
C PHE A 420 -2.44 6.25 -12.83
N SER A 421 -2.46 6.01 -11.55
CA SER A 421 -1.51 5.12 -10.92
C SER A 421 -1.77 3.67 -11.33
N THR A 422 -0.74 2.89 -11.24
CA THR A 422 -0.77 1.43 -11.33
C THR A 422 -1.46 0.83 -10.10
N LEU A 423 -2.69 1.26 -9.81
CA LEU A 423 -3.53 0.62 -8.81
C LEU A 423 -3.91 -0.78 -9.30
N SER A 424 -3.63 -1.79 -8.50
CA SER A 424 -3.79 -3.19 -8.88
C SER A 424 -4.53 -3.99 -7.82
N PRO A 425 -5.82 -3.75 -7.55
CA PRO A 425 -6.59 -4.77 -6.86
C PRO A 425 -6.79 -5.93 -7.83
N VAL A 426 -6.52 -7.15 -7.36
CA VAL A 426 -6.73 -8.39 -8.13
C VAL A 426 -7.45 -9.43 -7.28
N MET A 427 -8.16 -10.33 -7.96
CA MET A 427 -8.86 -11.44 -7.31
C MET A 427 -8.89 -12.66 -8.20
N VAL A 428 -8.67 -13.84 -7.62
CA VAL A 428 -8.87 -15.13 -8.30
C VAL A 428 -10.09 -15.82 -7.69
N ALA A 429 -11.08 -16.05 -8.52
CA ALA A 429 -12.32 -16.69 -8.08
C ALA A 429 -12.94 -17.55 -9.20
N SER A 430 -13.82 -18.45 -8.81
CA SER A 430 -14.58 -19.27 -9.74
C SER A 430 -15.93 -18.61 -10.06
N LYS A 431 -16.15 -18.30 -11.31
CA LYS A 431 -17.45 -17.80 -11.80
C LYS A 431 -18.58 -18.83 -11.74
N PHE A 432 -18.25 -20.13 -11.58
CA PHE A 432 -19.24 -21.20 -11.59
C PHE A 432 -19.85 -21.45 -10.21
N ASN A 433 -18.99 -21.49 -9.19
CA ASN A 433 -19.41 -21.80 -7.82
C ASN A 433 -19.23 -20.63 -6.84
N GLY A 434 -18.65 -19.51 -7.27
CA GLY A 434 -18.44 -18.33 -6.42
C GLY A 434 -17.26 -18.43 -5.45
N GLN A 435 -16.49 -19.51 -5.49
CA GLN A 435 -15.35 -19.70 -4.58
C GLN A 435 -14.22 -18.72 -4.87
N VAL A 436 -13.61 -18.17 -3.81
CA VAL A 436 -12.49 -17.23 -3.87
C VAL A 436 -11.23 -17.93 -3.37
N TYR A 437 -10.15 -17.82 -4.16
CA TYR A 437 -8.87 -18.46 -3.88
C TYR A 437 -7.77 -17.47 -3.50
N PHE A 438 -7.74 -16.32 -4.17
CA PHE A 438 -6.69 -15.34 -3.95
C PHE A 438 -7.25 -13.92 -4.13
N MET A 439 -6.80 -13.01 -3.30
CA MET A 439 -7.05 -11.59 -3.44
C MET A 439 -5.85 -10.80 -2.95
N ALA A 440 -5.51 -9.73 -3.67
CA ALA A 440 -4.40 -8.88 -3.32
C ALA A 440 -4.62 -7.43 -3.75
N GLY A 441 -3.82 -6.56 -3.14
CA GLY A 441 -3.67 -5.17 -3.55
C GLY A 441 -2.23 -4.74 -3.38
N ALA A 442 -1.66 -4.13 -4.43
CA ALA A 442 -0.29 -3.67 -4.39
C ALA A 442 -0.17 -2.15 -4.30
N SER A 443 0.94 -1.69 -3.76
CA SER A 443 1.37 -0.30 -3.71
C SER A 443 2.84 -0.17 -4.13
N GLY A 444 3.21 1.02 -4.63
CA GLY A 444 4.56 1.27 -5.13
C GLY A 444 4.67 1.30 -6.66
N GLY A 445 3.57 1.58 -7.36
CA GLY A 445 3.56 1.74 -8.82
C GLY A 445 3.72 0.43 -9.59
N ALA A 446 4.27 0.48 -10.79
CA ALA A 446 4.52 -0.69 -11.63
C ALA A 446 5.32 -1.80 -10.92
N PRO A 447 6.38 -1.50 -10.15
CA PRO A 447 7.06 -2.52 -9.34
C PRO A 447 6.14 -3.28 -8.39
N GLY A 448 5.11 -2.62 -7.84
CA GLY A 448 4.10 -3.24 -6.98
C GLY A 448 3.23 -4.24 -7.76
N ALA A 449 2.70 -3.85 -8.92
CA ALA A 449 1.88 -4.70 -9.77
C ALA A 449 2.65 -5.95 -10.27
N LEU A 450 3.93 -5.79 -10.62
CA LEU A 450 4.76 -6.92 -11.02
C LEU A 450 5.05 -7.86 -9.85
N ALA A 451 5.32 -7.31 -8.67
CA ALA A 451 5.50 -8.10 -7.45
C ALA A 451 4.25 -8.90 -7.09
N GLU A 452 3.08 -8.33 -7.27
CA GLU A 452 1.80 -9.00 -7.09
C GLU A 452 1.65 -10.18 -8.06
N GLY A 453 1.99 -10.00 -9.34
CA GLY A 453 2.02 -11.08 -10.32
C GLY A 453 2.99 -12.21 -9.96
N LEU A 454 4.17 -11.87 -9.43
CA LEU A 454 5.16 -12.85 -8.95
C LEU A 454 4.63 -13.68 -7.77
N ILE A 455 3.94 -13.04 -6.82
CA ILE A 455 3.33 -13.73 -5.67
C ILE A 455 2.17 -14.61 -6.13
N LEU A 456 1.29 -14.09 -6.98
CA LEU A 456 0.16 -14.85 -7.52
C LEU A 456 0.65 -16.11 -8.27
N ASP A 457 1.66 -15.99 -9.13
CA ASP A 457 2.26 -17.13 -9.82
C ASP A 457 2.86 -18.13 -8.81
N ALA A 458 3.57 -17.65 -7.80
CA ALA A 458 4.21 -18.49 -6.79
C ALA A 458 3.19 -19.33 -6.01
N VAL A 459 2.09 -18.73 -5.53
CA VAL A 459 1.10 -19.45 -4.71
C VAL A 459 0.18 -20.31 -5.57
N MET A 460 -0.30 -19.81 -6.71
CA MET A 460 -1.34 -20.49 -7.48
C MET A 460 -0.81 -21.53 -8.48
N ARG A 461 0.40 -21.34 -9.02
CA ARG A 461 0.96 -22.26 -10.03
C ARG A 461 2.09 -23.11 -9.48
N ARG A 462 2.91 -22.55 -8.59
CA ARG A 462 4.05 -23.27 -8.00
C ARG A 462 3.74 -23.86 -6.63
N ALA A 463 2.49 -23.74 -6.15
CA ALA A 463 2.01 -24.23 -4.86
C ALA A 463 2.90 -23.83 -3.67
N MET A 464 3.48 -22.62 -3.74
CA MET A 464 4.32 -22.09 -2.68
C MET A 464 3.44 -21.53 -1.56
N PRO A 465 3.73 -21.79 -0.27
CA PRO A 465 3.04 -21.12 0.83
C PRO A 465 3.14 -19.60 0.72
N LEU A 466 2.08 -18.88 1.09
CA LEU A 466 1.99 -17.43 0.90
C LEU A 466 3.12 -16.67 1.62
N ASP A 467 3.52 -17.11 2.81
CA ASP A 467 4.62 -16.50 3.56
C ASP A 467 5.96 -16.61 2.83
N GLN A 468 6.22 -17.74 2.16
CA GLN A 468 7.42 -17.95 1.34
C GLN A 468 7.36 -17.13 0.05
N ALA A 469 6.19 -17.09 -0.60
CA ALA A 469 5.99 -16.28 -1.80
C ALA A 469 6.23 -14.78 -1.52
N MET A 470 5.79 -14.29 -0.37
CA MET A 470 6.03 -12.90 0.06
C MET A 470 7.51 -12.58 0.30
N GLN A 471 8.33 -13.58 0.62
CA GLN A 471 9.77 -13.42 0.86
C GLN A 471 10.61 -13.54 -0.40
N LEU A 472 10.03 -13.88 -1.54
CA LEU A 472 10.77 -13.95 -2.80
C LEU A 472 11.51 -12.63 -3.07
N PRO A 473 12.79 -12.68 -3.46
CA PRO A 473 13.52 -11.48 -3.86
C PRO A 473 12.87 -10.89 -5.12
N ARG A 474 12.80 -9.57 -5.17
CA ARG A 474 12.19 -8.84 -6.28
C ARG A 474 13.23 -8.06 -7.05
N ALA A 475 13.05 -8.02 -8.34
CA ALA A 475 13.84 -7.20 -9.23
C ALA A 475 12.95 -6.53 -10.28
N TYR A 476 13.29 -5.31 -10.64
CA TYR A 476 12.51 -4.49 -11.55
C TYR A 476 13.46 -3.73 -12.48
N ALA A 477 13.05 -3.56 -13.71
CA ALA A 477 13.69 -2.64 -14.65
C ALA A 477 12.65 -2.06 -15.62
N ASP A 478 12.86 -0.80 -15.95
CA ASP A 478 12.20 -0.12 -17.06
C ASP A 478 13.26 0.58 -17.93
N GLY A 479 12.89 1.47 -18.78
CA GLY A 479 13.86 2.22 -19.62
C GLY A 479 14.74 3.20 -18.84
N SER A 480 14.38 3.54 -17.58
CA SER A 480 15.03 4.58 -16.77
C SER A 480 15.78 4.06 -15.56
N GLN A 481 15.38 2.92 -15.00
CA GLN A 481 15.95 2.36 -13.78
C GLN A 481 16.05 0.84 -13.82
N GLN A 482 17.01 0.33 -13.07
CA GLN A 482 17.17 -1.10 -12.79
C GLN A 482 17.39 -1.27 -11.29
N ILE A 483 16.54 -2.05 -10.65
CA ILE A 483 16.52 -2.22 -9.19
C ILE A 483 16.54 -3.73 -8.87
N ASP A 484 17.33 -4.10 -7.87
CA ASP A 484 17.39 -5.45 -7.31
C ASP A 484 17.40 -5.34 -5.78
N GLU A 485 16.51 -6.05 -5.11
CA GLU A 485 16.43 -6.05 -3.65
C GLU A 485 17.68 -6.61 -2.97
N GLY A 486 18.45 -7.44 -3.65
CA GLY A 486 19.78 -7.87 -3.18
C GLY A 486 20.75 -6.70 -2.93
N GLN A 487 20.44 -5.51 -3.47
CA GLN A 487 21.19 -4.27 -3.26
C GLN A 487 20.64 -3.38 -2.13
N GLY A 488 19.69 -3.89 -1.33
CA GLY A 488 19.14 -3.17 -0.18
C GLY A 488 17.97 -2.23 -0.46
N VAL A 489 17.49 -2.18 -1.69
CA VAL A 489 16.31 -1.40 -2.10
C VAL A 489 15.05 -2.26 -1.93
N ARG A 490 13.96 -1.65 -1.45
CA ARG A 490 12.65 -2.34 -1.34
C ARG A 490 11.79 -2.07 -2.57
N ILE A 491 11.22 -3.13 -3.15
CA ILE A 491 10.46 -3.07 -4.40
C ILE A 491 9.01 -3.45 -4.16
N GLY A 492 8.10 -2.49 -4.31
CA GLY A 492 6.67 -2.67 -4.17
C GLY A 492 6.25 -3.15 -2.77
N ARG A 493 4.98 -3.14 -2.50
CA ARG A 493 4.36 -3.75 -1.32
C ARG A 493 3.08 -4.44 -1.76
N VAL A 494 2.82 -5.64 -1.25
CA VAL A 494 1.64 -6.42 -1.59
C VAL A 494 0.97 -6.89 -0.30
N ASN A 495 -0.29 -6.59 -0.13
CA ASN A 495 -1.13 -7.21 0.87
C ASN A 495 -1.95 -8.30 0.19
N ALA A 496 -1.91 -9.53 0.70
CA ALA A 496 -2.56 -10.65 0.05
C ALA A 496 -3.23 -11.61 1.04
N ILE A 497 -4.27 -12.26 0.55
CA ILE A 497 -4.94 -13.39 1.18
C ILE A 497 -5.01 -14.52 0.14
N PHE A 498 -4.64 -15.73 0.57
CA PHE A 498 -4.68 -16.94 -0.24
C PHE A 498 -5.39 -18.05 0.53
N CYS A 499 -6.44 -18.62 -0.05
CA CYS A 499 -7.22 -19.72 0.48
C CYS A 499 -7.03 -20.93 -0.45
N SER A 500 -6.20 -21.90 -0.06
CA SER A 500 -5.81 -23.02 -0.94
C SER A 500 -6.97 -23.91 -1.33
N GLU A 501 -7.94 -24.08 -0.44
CA GLU A 501 -9.17 -24.87 -0.67
C GLU A 501 -10.39 -23.96 -0.90
N ALA A 502 -10.15 -22.66 -1.09
CA ALA A 502 -11.12 -21.61 -1.32
C ALA A 502 -12.10 -21.32 -0.17
N THR A 503 -12.63 -20.10 -0.15
CA THR A 503 -13.75 -19.72 0.71
C THR A 503 -15.01 -19.49 -0.17
N PRO A 504 -16.21 -19.89 0.25
CA PRO A 504 -16.58 -20.39 1.58
C PRO A 504 -16.42 -21.91 1.80
N SER A 505 -15.80 -22.67 0.89
CA SER A 505 -15.71 -24.13 1.01
C SER A 505 -14.88 -24.59 2.21
N ASP A 506 -13.68 -24.04 2.35
CA ASP A 506 -12.78 -24.28 3.48
C ASP A 506 -12.09 -22.99 3.89
N PRO A 507 -12.76 -22.13 4.68
CA PRO A 507 -12.18 -20.87 5.13
C PRO A 507 -10.93 -21.04 5.98
N ASP A 508 -10.76 -22.17 6.67
CA ASP A 508 -9.58 -22.46 7.50
C ASP A 508 -8.31 -22.62 6.66
N SER A 509 -8.43 -22.85 5.35
CA SER A 509 -7.31 -22.87 4.41
C SER A 509 -6.72 -21.49 4.08
N CYS A 510 -7.32 -20.39 4.59
CA CYS A 510 -6.93 -19.05 4.26
C CYS A 510 -5.66 -18.60 5.01
N GLN A 511 -4.70 -18.12 4.26
CA GLN A 511 -3.46 -17.49 4.74
C GLN A 511 -3.48 -15.99 4.44
N LEU A 512 -3.12 -15.17 5.40
CA LEU A 512 -3.09 -13.72 5.28
C LEU A 512 -1.68 -13.21 5.50
N ARG A 513 -1.20 -12.34 4.62
CA ARG A 513 0.12 -11.71 4.79
C ARG A 513 0.10 -10.25 4.34
N ASN A 514 0.61 -9.38 5.20
CA ASN A 514 1.11 -8.08 4.78
C ASN A 514 2.57 -8.20 4.33
N ASP A 515 2.99 -7.35 3.43
CA ASP A 515 4.35 -7.33 2.94
C ASP A 515 5.32 -6.82 4.02
N TYR A 516 6.39 -7.55 4.30
CA TYR A 516 7.43 -7.11 5.25
C TYR A 516 8.18 -5.86 4.77
N ARG A 517 8.08 -5.52 3.49
CA ARG A 517 8.63 -4.28 2.90
C ARG A 517 7.82 -3.05 3.29
N GLY A 518 6.55 -3.26 3.64
CA GLY A 518 5.68 -2.29 4.30
C GLY A 518 5.76 -2.37 5.82
N TYR A 519 4.84 -1.71 6.48
CA TYR A 519 4.69 -1.75 7.95
C TYR A 519 3.22 -1.98 8.32
N GLY A 520 2.50 -2.70 7.45
CA GLY A 520 1.11 -3.07 7.61
C GLY A 520 0.90 -4.20 8.64
N LEU A 521 -0.31 -4.69 8.66
CA LEU A 521 -0.71 -5.82 9.51
C LEU A 521 -1.71 -6.72 8.78
N ALA A 522 -1.54 -8.03 8.96
CA ALA A 522 -2.55 -9.03 8.70
C ALA A 522 -3.23 -9.38 10.03
N SER A 523 -4.55 -9.20 10.12
CA SER A 523 -5.33 -9.41 11.34
C SER A 523 -6.47 -10.38 11.06
N ILE A 524 -6.55 -11.44 11.86
CA ILE A 524 -7.48 -12.56 11.69
C ILE A 524 -8.53 -12.52 12.78
N LEU A 525 -9.75 -12.89 12.42
CA LEU A 525 -10.85 -13.20 13.31
C LEU A 525 -11.12 -14.72 13.21
N GLY A 526 -10.81 -15.45 14.28
CA GLY A 526 -11.09 -16.87 14.44
C GLY A 526 -12.17 -17.11 15.50
N GLN A 527 -12.50 -18.37 15.77
CA GLN A 527 -13.26 -18.74 16.97
C GLN A 527 -12.33 -18.57 18.19
N GLU A 528 -12.86 -17.94 19.25
CA GLU A 528 -12.21 -17.88 20.56
C GLU A 528 -12.35 -19.22 21.30
#